data_69f7961bf3609f4880bfe17c7bb12a76
#
_entry.id   69f7961bf3609f4880bfe17c7bb12a76
#
_cell.length_a   1.000
_cell.length_b   1.000
_cell.length_c   1.000
_cell.angle_alpha   90.00
_cell.angle_beta   90.00
_cell.angle_gamma   90.00
#
_symmetry.space_group_name_H-M   'P 1'
#
loop_
_entity.id
_entity.type
_entity.pdbx_description
1 polymer ?
#
loop_
_entity_poly.entity_id
_entity_poly.type
_entity_poly.pdbx_seq_one_letter_code
_entity_poly.pdbx_strand_id
1 'polypeptide(L)'
;MLCLYSTINYGQSKKFEGKKLLIYTKNGEGYVHKNIPASVATLQKICESIGVESVVSEDPALFTSSEINSFDAVLFTNTNNEAFDTQMQRDAFKAYCQSGKSFGGIHSAIGSERSWPWFWKLIGGSF
;
A
#
# COMPACT_ATOMS: atom_id res chain seq x y z
N MET A 1 -15.41 11.13 -52.72
CA MET A 1 -14.64 10.01 -52.18
C MET A 1 -14.34 10.31 -50.70
N LEU A 2 -15.15 9.74 -49.79
CA LEU A 2 -15.09 10.02 -48.35
C LEU A 2 -14.19 8.96 -47.73
N CYS A 3 -13.00 9.33 -47.26
CA CYS A 3 -12.12 8.44 -46.50
C CYS A 3 -12.62 8.39 -45.03
N LEU A 4 -13.25 7.28 -44.66
CA LEU A 4 -13.55 6.96 -43.28
C LEU A 4 -12.28 6.48 -42.59
N TYR A 5 -11.66 7.35 -41.79
CA TYR A 5 -10.61 6.91 -40.85
C TYR A 5 -11.30 6.25 -39.67
N SER A 6 -11.32 4.91 -39.64
CA SER A 6 -11.63 4.15 -38.43
C SER A 6 -10.44 4.22 -37.50
N THR A 7 -10.50 5.04 -36.47
CA THR A 7 -9.55 4.96 -35.34
C THR A 7 -9.86 3.69 -34.55
N ILE A 8 -9.05 2.65 -34.77
CA ILE A 8 -9.04 1.46 -33.92
C ILE A 8 -8.40 1.90 -32.59
N ASN A 9 -9.23 2.20 -31.61
CA ASN A 9 -8.81 2.33 -30.22
C ASN A 9 -8.45 0.93 -29.72
N TYR A 10 -7.18 0.56 -29.80
CA TYR A 10 -6.65 -0.54 -29.00
C TYR A 10 -6.67 -0.10 -27.54
N GLY A 11 -7.76 -0.41 -26.86
CA GLY A 11 -7.80 -0.34 -25.40
C GLY A 11 -6.73 -1.28 -24.87
N GLN A 12 -5.57 -0.73 -24.46
CA GLN A 12 -4.59 -1.50 -23.71
C GLN A 12 -5.30 -2.00 -22.46
N SER A 13 -5.48 -3.32 -22.35
CA SER A 13 -5.99 -3.92 -21.11
C SER A 13 -5.02 -3.50 -20.00
N LYS A 14 -5.54 -2.87 -18.96
CA LYS A 14 -4.72 -2.43 -17.84
C LYS A 14 -4.14 -3.68 -17.18
N LYS A 15 -2.81 -3.76 -17.09
CA LYS A 15 -2.05 -4.98 -16.70
C LYS A 15 -2.50 -5.60 -15.37
N PHE A 16 -3.05 -4.79 -14.45
CA PHE A 16 -3.44 -5.20 -13.11
C PHE A 16 -4.93 -4.94 -12.84
N GLU A 17 -5.76 -4.99 -13.87
CA GLU A 17 -7.21 -4.79 -13.72
C GLU A 17 -7.80 -5.79 -12.71
N GLY A 18 -8.62 -5.29 -11.80
CA GLY A 18 -9.23 -6.08 -10.72
C GLY A 18 -8.33 -6.31 -9.50
N LYS A 19 -7.07 -5.80 -9.50
CA LYS A 19 -6.21 -5.82 -8.32
C LYS A 19 -6.49 -4.63 -7.39
N LYS A 20 -6.31 -4.85 -6.07
CA LYS A 20 -6.58 -3.85 -5.04
C LYS A 20 -5.37 -3.61 -4.15
N LEU A 21 -4.99 -2.34 -4.01
CA LEU A 21 -3.86 -1.89 -3.19
C LEU A 21 -4.34 -1.07 -2.00
N LEU A 22 -3.90 -1.44 -0.80
CA LEU A 22 -3.97 -0.56 0.37
C LEU A 22 -2.73 0.34 0.41
N ILE A 23 -2.92 1.65 0.30
CA ILE A 23 -1.91 2.68 0.56
C ILE A 23 -2.04 3.08 2.03
N TYR A 24 -1.14 2.59 2.87
CA TYR A 24 -1.19 2.78 4.31
C TYR A 24 -0.24 3.89 4.75
N THR A 25 -0.76 4.86 5.53
CA THR A 25 -0.04 6.11 5.85
C THR A 25 0.04 6.41 7.34
N LYS A 26 -0.34 5.47 8.22
CA LYS A 26 -0.29 5.70 9.67
C LYS A 26 1.13 5.95 10.14
N ASN A 27 1.27 6.95 11.00
CA ASN A 27 2.50 7.26 11.72
C ASN A 27 2.23 7.15 13.23
N GLY A 28 3.23 6.66 13.97
CA GLY A 28 3.24 6.73 15.41
C GLY A 28 3.64 8.10 15.93
N GLU A 29 3.88 8.20 17.24
CA GLU A 29 4.35 9.44 17.85
C GLU A 29 5.71 9.87 17.30
N GLY A 30 5.87 11.17 17.01
CA GLY A 30 7.12 11.75 16.53
C GLY A 30 7.01 12.43 15.17
N TYR A 31 8.06 12.27 14.35
CA TYR A 31 8.13 12.98 13.07
C TYR A 31 7.23 12.37 12.01
N VAL A 32 6.41 13.22 11.40
CA VAL A 32 5.53 12.88 10.27
C VAL A 32 5.99 13.61 9.01
N HIS A 33 6.19 12.88 7.94
CA HIS A 33 6.67 13.44 6.66
C HIS A 33 5.61 14.29 5.96
N LYS A 34 5.98 15.53 5.62
CA LYS A 34 5.08 16.48 4.94
C LYS A 34 4.74 16.09 3.50
N ASN A 35 5.49 15.17 2.89
CA ASN A 35 5.29 14.71 1.52
C ASN A 35 4.25 13.57 1.39
N ILE A 36 3.67 13.09 2.49
CA ILE A 36 2.65 12.02 2.44
C ILE A 36 1.52 12.32 1.46
N PRO A 37 0.88 13.52 1.46
CA PRO A 37 -0.18 13.81 0.51
C PRO A 37 0.27 13.73 -0.96
N ALA A 38 1.47 14.21 -1.27
CA ALA A 38 2.03 14.16 -2.62
C ALA A 38 2.35 12.72 -3.05
N SER A 39 2.90 11.91 -2.13
CA SER A 39 3.17 10.48 -2.37
C SER A 39 1.87 9.72 -2.64
N VAL A 40 0.84 9.93 -1.82
CA VAL A 40 -0.48 9.31 -1.99
C VAL A 40 -1.08 9.68 -3.35
N ALA A 41 -1.13 10.98 -3.69
CA ALA A 41 -1.68 11.43 -4.96
C ALA A 41 -0.94 10.82 -6.17
N THR A 42 0.38 10.68 -6.09
CA THR A 42 1.19 10.07 -7.14
C THR A 42 0.89 8.57 -7.27
N LEU A 43 0.82 7.86 -6.15
CA LEU A 43 0.50 6.42 -6.13
C LEU A 43 -0.89 6.15 -6.69
N GLN A 44 -1.90 6.95 -6.33
CA GLN A 44 -3.25 6.82 -6.86
C GLN A 44 -3.28 6.99 -8.39
N LYS A 45 -2.56 7.98 -8.94
CA LYS A 45 -2.43 8.15 -10.40
C LYS A 45 -1.75 6.96 -11.08
N ILE A 46 -0.70 6.40 -10.45
CA ILE A 46 -0.04 5.20 -10.98
C ILE A 46 -1.02 4.02 -10.96
N CYS A 47 -1.72 3.78 -9.86
CA CYS A 47 -2.72 2.72 -9.74
C CYS A 47 -3.79 2.84 -10.82
N GLU A 48 -4.35 4.03 -11.02
CA GLU A 48 -5.33 4.29 -12.07
C GLU A 48 -4.77 3.97 -13.46
N SER A 49 -3.53 4.37 -13.76
CA SER A 49 -2.91 4.15 -15.07
C SER A 49 -2.72 2.67 -15.41
N ILE A 50 -2.53 1.81 -14.40
CA ILE A 50 -2.29 0.37 -14.56
C ILE A 50 -3.51 -0.51 -14.24
N GLY A 51 -4.64 0.10 -13.86
CA GLY A 51 -5.90 -0.61 -13.57
C GLY A 51 -6.03 -1.19 -12.17
N VAL A 52 -5.25 -0.69 -11.19
CA VAL A 52 -5.33 -1.08 -9.79
C VAL A 52 -6.34 -0.20 -9.06
N GLU A 53 -7.26 -0.80 -8.31
CA GLU A 53 -8.06 -0.08 -7.32
C GLU A 53 -7.17 0.26 -6.13
N SER A 54 -7.13 1.53 -5.70
CA SER A 54 -6.36 1.95 -4.53
C SER A 54 -7.26 2.51 -3.43
N VAL A 55 -7.00 2.09 -2.21
CA VAL A 55 -7.64 2.61 -0.99
C VAL A 55 -6.55 3.20 -0.11
N VAL A 56 -6.80 4.39 0.43
CA VAL A 56 -5.89 5.05 1.37
C VAL A 56 -6.46 4.94 2.77
N SER A 57 -5.64 4.52 3.74
CA SER A 57 -6.04 4.45 5.14
C SER A 57 -4.87 4.70 6.07
N GLU A 58 -5.18 5.28 7.23
CA GLU A 58 -4.28 5.37 8.40
C GLU A 58 -4.84 4.60 9.60
N ASP A 59 -5.97 3.89 9.41
CA ASP A 59 -6.62 3.13 10.47
C ASP A 59 -6.04 1.71 10.57
N PRO A 60 -5.32 1.38 11.66
CA PRO A 60 -4.76 0.05 11.87
C PRO A 60 -5.81 -1.02 12.20
N ALA A 61 -7.04 -0.64 12.58
CA ALA A 61 -8.11 -1.59 12.81
C ALA A 61 -8.49 -2.37 11.54
N LEU A 62 -8.20 -1.81 10.36
CA LEU A 62 -8.41 -2.46 9.08
C LEU A 62 -7.70 -3.82 9.00
N PHE A 63 -6.51 -3.96 9.61
CA PHE A 63 -5.76 -5.22 9.59
C PHE A 63 -6.43 -6.35 10.37
N THR A 64 -7.25 -6.04 11.37
CA THR A 64 -8.01 -7.04 12.15
C THR A 64 -9.43 -7.25 11.62
N SER A 65 -9.83 -6.52 10.59
CA SER A 65 -11.11 -6.69 9.91
C SER A 65 -11.01 -7.70 8.76
N SER A 66 -12.15 -8.23 8.33
CA SER A 66 -12.20 -9.10 7.14
C SER A 66 -11.83 -8.36 5.84
N GLU A 67 -11.90 -7.03 5.85
CA GLU A 67 -11.62 -6.17 4.69
C GLU A 67 -10.18 -6.31 4.21
N ILE A 68 -9.21 -6.55 5.10
CA ILE A 68 -7.80 -6.73 4.73
C ILE A 68 -7.60 -7.83 3.67
N ASN A 69 -8.43 -8.85 3.69
CA ASN A 69 -8.35 -9.96 2.75
C ASN A 69 -8.73 -9.57 1.31
N SER A 70 -9.43 -8.44 1.13
CA SER A 70 -9.78 -7.92 -0.20
C SER A 70 -8.60 -7.28 -0.93
N PHE A 71 -7.54 -6.89 -0.23
CA PHE A 71 -6.35 -6.30 -0.84
C PHE A 71 -5.39 -7.38 -1.33
N ASP A 72 -4.84 -7.18 -2.54
CA ASP A 72 -3.78 -8.01 -3.11
C ASP A 72 -2.40 -7.57 -2.59
N ALA A 73 -2.26 -6.29 -2.27
CA ALA A 73 -1.03 -5.72 -1.75
C ALA A 73 -1.29 -4.62 -0.72
N VAL A 74 -0.34 -4.45 0.19
CA VAL A 74 -0.25 -3.34 1.15
C VAL A 74 1.05 -2.58 0.90
N LEU A 75 0.95 -1.26 0.77
CA LEU A 75 2.09 -0.37 0.59
C LEU A 75 2.15 0.65 1.73
N PHE A 76 3.17 0.54 2.56
CA PHE A 76 3.48 1.54 3.58
C PHE A 76 4.13 2.75 2.92
N THR A 77 3.47 3.90 3.00
CA THR A 77 3.88 5.12 2.31
C THR A 77 4.26 6.17 3.34
N ASN A 78 5.56 6.36 3.51
CA ASN A 78 6.13 7.29 4.49
C ASN A 78 5.62 7.07 5.93
N THR A 79 5.23 5.85 6.27
CA THR A 79 4.95 5.45 7.65
C THR A 79 6.21 5.58 8.51
N ASN A 80 6.05 5.83 9.78
CA ASN A 80 7.19 5.95 10.71
C ASN A 80 6.74 5.61 12.14
N ASN A 81 7.66 5.13 12.97
CA ASN A 81 7.40 4.72 14.35
C ASN A 81 6.29 3.64 14.41
N GLU A 82 5.29 3.74 15.27
CA GLU A 82 4.25 2.73 15.45
C GLU A 82 3.23 2.78 14.30
N ALA A 83 3.34 1.82 13.38
CA ALA A 83 2.35 1.63 12.31
C ALA A 83 1.10 0.88 12.79
N PHE A 84 1.19 0.22 13.94
CA PHE A 84 0.10 -0.52 14.60
C PHE A 84 -0.02 -0.12 16.05
N ASP A 85 -1.24 -0.12 16.58
CA ASP A 85 -1.52 0.25 17.98
C ASP A 85 -1.44 -0.97 18.91
N THR A 86 -1.74 -2.17 18.40
CA THR A 86 -1.86 -3.39 19.21
C THR A 86 -1.06 -4.55 18.64
N GLN A 87 -0.73 -5.51 19.50
CA GLN A 87 -0.10 -6.75 19.06
C GLN A 87 -1.02 -7.56 18.13
N MET A 88 -2.32 -7.52 18.34
CA MET A 88 -3.29 -8.21 17.47
C MET A 88 -3.22 -7.70 16.02
N GLN A 89 -3.06 -6.38 15.82
CA GLN A 89 -2.91 -5.80 14.48
C GLN A 89 -1.58 -6.21 13.84
N ARG A 90 -0.48 -6.28 14.62
CA ARG A 90 0.82 -6.81 14.15
C ARG A 90 0.72 -8.27 13.72
N ASP A 91 0.06 -9.10 14.54
CA ASP A 91 -0.12 -10.52 14.23
C ASP A 91 -0.99 -10.71 12.99
N ALA A 92 -2.04 -9.90 12.83
CA ALA A 92 -2.89 -9.92 11.65
C ALA A 92 -2.13 -9.50 10.38
N PHE A 93 -1.33 -8.44 10.44
CA PHE A 93 -0.46 -8.03 9.32
C PHE A 93 0.57 -9.12 8.98
N LYS A 94 1.17 -9.75 9.98
CA LYS A 94 2.08 -10.87 9.78
C LYS A 94 1.39 -12.04 9.07
N ALA A 95 0.18 -12.41 9.51
CA ALA A 95 -0.61 -13.44 8.87
C ALA A 95 -0.98 -13.09 7.42
N TYR A 96 -1.33 -11.83 7.15
CA TYR A 96 -1.57 -11.30 5.81
C TYR A 96 -0.35 -11.51 4.89
N CYS A 97 0.84 -11.13 5.31
CA CYS A 97 2.07 -11.34 4.54
C CYS A 97 2.38 -12.83 4.34
N GLN A 98 2.19 -13.65 5.37
CA GLN A 98 2.44 -15.09 5.32
C GLN A 98 1.43 -15.86 4.44
N SER A 99 0.27 -15.28 4.17
CA SER A 99 -0.71 -15.86 3.25
C SER A 99 -0.35 -15.72 1.77
N GLY A 100 0.81 -15.12 1.45
CA GLY A 100 1.28 -14.89 0.08
C GLY A 100 0.83 -13.58 -0.54
N LYS A 101 0.21 -12.68 0.24
CA LYS A 101 -0.12 -11.32 -0.18
C LYS A 101 1.14 -10.46 -0.25
N SER A 102 1.12 -9.43 -1.10
CA SER A 102 2.27 -8.58 -1.34
C SER A 102 2.37 -7.44 -0.31
N PHE A 103 3.60 -7.12 0.06
CA PHE A 103 3.93 -5.97 0.90
C PHE A 103 5.09 -5.17 0.31
N GLY A 104 5.03 -3.85 0.47
CA GLY A 104 6.12 -2.94 0.12
C GLY A 104 6.15 -1.72 1.04
N GLY A 105 7.28 -1.03 1.04
CA GLY A 105 7.47 0.20 1.80
C GLY A 105 8.19 1.27 1.00
N ILE A 106 7.80 2.52 1.19
CA ILE A 106 8.42 3.69 0.57
C ILE A 106 9.04 4.57 1.65
N HIS A 107 10.29 4.96 1.43
CA HIS A 107 11.04 5.94 2.22
C HIS A 107 11.08 5.56 3.70
N SER A 108 10.45 6.34 4.59
CA SER A 108 10.50 6.12 6.03
C SER A 108 9.76 4.86 6.53
N ALA A 109 9.10 4.12 5.66
CA ALA A 109 8.49 2.84 6.03
C ALA A 109 9.48 1.88 6.71
N ILE A 110 10.77 1.95 6.37
CA ILE A 110 11.85 1.20 7.02
C ILE A 110 12.07 1.60 8.50
N GLY A 111 11.61 2.80 8.88
CA GLY A 111 11.63 3.30 10.27
C GLY A 111 10.39 2.96 11.07
N SER A 112 9.45 2.18 10.50
CA SER A 112 8.27 1.73 11.22
C SER A 112 8.58 0.53 12.10
N GLU A 113 7.81 0.35 13.17
CA GLU A 113 7.84 -0.84 14.03
C GLU A 113 9.24 -1.21 14.52
N ARG A 114 10.01 -0.21 14.99
CA ARG A 114 11.42 -0.37 15.39
C ARG A 114 11.65 -1.37 16.51
N SER A 115 10.64 -1.67 17.30
CA SER A 115 10.67 -2.68 18.36
C SER A 115 10.28 -4.08 17.90
N TRP A 116 9.97 -4.27 16.58
CA TRP A 116 9.48 -5.53 16.06
C TRP A 116 10.46 -6.20 15.07
N PRO A 117 11.35 -7.10 15.54
CA PRO A 117 12.40 -7.71 14.72
C PRO A 117 11.90 -8.47 13.50
N TRP A 118 10.67 -9.02 13.55
CA TRP A 118 10.06 -9.67 12.40
C TRP A 118 9.82 -8.69 11.24
N PHE A 119 9.37 -7.47 11.57
CA PHE A 119 9.11 -6.44 10.57
C PHE A 119 10.41 -5.98 9.88
N TRP A 120 11.51 -5.82 10.63
CA TRP A 120 12.81 -5.46 10.05
C TRP A 120 13.31 -6.50 9.04
N LYS A 121 13.12 -7.80 9.37
CA LYS A 121 13.47 -8.89 8.45
C LYS A 121 12.60 -8.87 7.20
N LEU A 122 11.32 -8.54 7.32
CA LEU A 122 10.39 -8.44 6.20
C LEU A 122 10.76 -7.29 5.26
N ILE A 123 11.02 -6.10 5.80
CA ILE A 123 11.29 -4.89 5.00
C ILE A 123 12.76 -4.77 4.57
N GLY A 124 13.65 -5.58 5.13
CA GLY A 124 15.06 -5.65 4.75
C GLY A 124 16.00 -4.80 5.59
N GLY A 125 15.55 -4.17 6.66
CA GLY A 125 16.38 -3.37 7.57
C GLY A 125 15.58 -2.51 8.54
N SER A 126 16.32 -1.75 9.33
CA SER A 126 15.82 -0.70 10.24
C SER A 126 16.92 0.32 10.47
N PHE A 127 16.59 1.55 10.86
CA PHE A 127 17.55 2.57 11.31
C PHE A 127 17.23 3.12 12.69
#